data_febec99c300b75ab7379076c0c196a30
#
_entry.id   febec99c300b75ab7379076c0c196a30
#
_cell.length_a   1.000
_cell.length_b   1.000
_cell.length_c   1.000
_cell.angle_alpha   90.00
_cell.angle_beta   90.00
_cell.angle_gamma   90.00
#
_symmetry.space_group_name_H-M   'P 1'
#
loop_
_entity.id
_entity.type
_entity.pdbx_description
1 polymer ?
#
loop_
_entity_poly.entity_id
_entity_poly.type
_entity_poly.pdbx_seq_one_letter_code
_entity_poly.pdbx_strand_id
1 'polypeptide(L)'
;MGLPEIFINFQTAAVSAITRSTRGALAVVLQDATQGGAAEAVYGSLAEVPEEQFTADSYRLLKLAFLAAPSKVYVLRAGDDGSAVFQALERLPFDWLAAPGLADTEVISFIKSQRANGRGVKAVVANAAGPDCEGIVNLCVSDLVLEDGAMDARSYAVRVAGLLAALPLTRSATYAELAEVVSCAASADPDKDVDAGKLIIVSGRDGFRLGRAVNSLTTLTADKAAPFQKIKIMEGIDLIRADIARAFESGYVGKVPNDYDNKLLLVTAVNAYLKGLEGDVLDKTADNRCAVSLSGQRNWLESQGTDTSDMKDTDILRANTGSQVFLEADLTFCDAMEDLSLMISM
;
A
#
# COMPACT_ATOMS: atom_id res chain seq x y z
N MET A 1 6.47 -57.24 32.54
CA MET A 1 6.92 -55.88 32.85
C MET A 1 8.14 -55.60 31.99
N GLY A 2 8.01 -54.70 30.99
CA GLY A 2 9.14 -54.28 30.14
C GLY A 2 9.97 -53.22 30.85
N LEU A 3 11.15 -52.96 30.35
CA LEU A 3 12.00 -51.87 30.80
C LEU A 3 11.31 -50.50 30.51
N PRO A 4 11.56 -49.44 31.32
CA PRO A 4 10.98 -48.11 31.04
C PRO A 4 11.47 -47.60 29.69
N GLU A 5 10.51 -47.25 28.81
CA GLU A 5 10.79 -46.60 27.53
C GLU A 5 10.56 -45.08 27.70
N ILE A 6 11.57 -44.27 27.32
CA ILE A 6 11.48 -42.83 27.29
C ILE A 6 11.25 -42.40 25.84
N PHE A 7 10.05 -41.95 25.53
CA PHE A 7 9.74 -41.30 24.26
C PHE A 7 9.88 -39.80 24.42
N ILE A 8 10.89 -39.19 23.80
CA ILE A 8 11.01 -37.74 23.68
C ILE A 8 10.57 -37.36 22.26
N ASN A 9 9.41 -36.76 22.17
CA ASN A 9 8.88 -36.28 20.90
C ASN A 9 9.26 -34.81 20.74
N PHE A 10 10.23 -34.51 19.89
CA PHE A 10 10.54 -33.13 19.49
C PHE A 10 9.54 -32.75 18.41
N GLN A 11 8.54 -31.96 18.78
CA GLN A 11 7.77 -31.22 17.77
C GLN A 11 8.62 -30.03 17.35
N THR A 12 9.08 -30.06 16.09
CA THR A 12 9.60 -28.86 15.41
C THR A 12 8.49 -27.82 15.48
N ALA A 13 8.77 -26.63 16.02
CA ALA A 13 7.84 -25.52 15.95
C ALA A 13 7.44 -25.37 14.47
N ALA A 14 6.18 -25.52 14.17
CA ALA A 14 5.70 -25.34 12.82
C ALA A 14 6.13 -23.95 12.35
N VAL A 15 6.86 -23.88 11.24
CA VAL A 15 7.21 -22.62 10.61
C VAL A 15 5.89 -21.86 10.41
N SER A 16 5.74 -20.72 11.08
CA SER A 16 4.52 -19.92 10.93
C SER A 16 4.43 -19.46 9.49
N ALA A 17 3.52 -20.05 8.72
CA ALA A 17 3.32 -19.66 7.34
C ALA A 17 2.89 -18.19 7.28
N ILE A 18 3.58 -17.40 6.46
CA ILE A 18 3.21 -16.02 6.19
C ILE A 18 1.97 -16.05 5.30
N THR A 19 0.85 -15.51 5.80
CA THR A 19 -0.40 -15.44 5.05
C THR A 19 -0.56 -14.09 4.39
N ARG A 20 -0.95 -14.09 3.10
CA ARG A 20 -1.30 -12.87 2.36
C ARG A 20 -2.50 -12.20 3.04
N SER A 21 -2.37 -10.92 3.37
CA SER A 21 -3.45 -10.13 3.95
C SER A 21 -4.52 -9.76 2.92
N THR A 22 -5.75 -9.63 3.40
CA THR A 22 -6.80 -8.95 2.64
C THR A 22 -6.53 -7.46 2.63
N ARG A 23 -6.53 -6.86 1.44
CA ARG A 23 -6.40 -5.41 1.23
C ARG A 23 -7.71 -4.83 0.71
N GLY A 24 -7.73 -3.52 0.53
CA GLY A 24 -8.89 -2.84 -0.03
C GLY A 24 -9.72 -2.09 0.99
N ALA A 25 -9.14 -1.78 2.15
CA ALA A 25 -9.79 -0.96 3.16
C ALA A 25 -9.55 0.53 2.85
N LEU A 26 -10.64 1.27 2.71
CA LEU A 26 -10.66 2.71 2.49
C LEU A 26 -11.02 3.44 3.79
N ALA A 27 -10.30 4.50 4.13
CA ALA A 27 -10.73 5.49 5.13
C ALA A 27 -11.21 6.76 4.40
N VAL A 28 -12.37 7.26 4.81
CA VAL A 28 -12.94 8.51 4.28
C VAL A 28 -13.17 9.47 5.45
N VAL A 29 -12.62 10.66 5.35
CA VAL A 29 -12.85 11.73 6.35
C VAL A 29 -13.75 12.76 5.73
N LEU A 30 -14.96 12.88 6.27
CA LEU A 30 -15.99 13.81 5.80
C LEU A 30 -16.16 14.97 6.76
N GLN A 31 -16.44 16.14 6.25
CA GLN A 31 -16.96 17.23 7.03
C GLN A 31 -18.50 17.14 7.03
N ASP A 32 -19.05 16.51 8.05
CA ASP A 32 -20.47 16.23 8.15
C ASP A 32 -20.99 16.67 9.52
N ALA A 33 -21.93 17.60 9.51
CA ALA A 33 -22.49 18.20 10.71
C ALA A 33 -23.83 17.56 11.16
N THR A 34 -24.21 16.42 10.59
CA THR A 34 -25.46 15.73 10.95
C THR A 34 -25.44 15.34 12.43
N GLN A 35 -26.45 15.80 13.19
CA GLN A 35 -26.54 15.50 14.62
C GLN A 35 -26.87 14.02 14.86
N GLY A 36 -26.24 13.43 15.86
CA GLY A 36 -26.49 12.03 16.26
C GLY A 36 -25.75 10.98 15.45
N GLY A 37 -25.01 11.35 14.40
CA GLY A 37 -24.14 10.43 13.69
C GLY A 37 -22.88 10.05 14.50
N ALA A 38 -22.45 8.79 14.41
CA ALA A 38 -21.21 8.35 15.05
C ALA A 38 -19.99 9.10 14.50
N ALA A 39 -19.04 9.45 15.38
CA ALA A 39 -17.78 10.09 14.95
C ALA A 39 -16.93 9.16 14.05
N GLU A 40 -17.06 7.86 14.25
CA GLU A 40 -16.40 6.81 13.49
C GLU A 40 -17.39 5.68 13.22
N ALA A 41 -17.42 5.19 11.96
CA ALA A 41 -18.25 4.07 11.55
C ALA A 41 -17.49 3.22 10.51
N VAL A 42 -17.88 1.96 10.34
CA VAL A 42 -17.33 1.06 9.33
C VAL A 42 -18.45 0.36 8.58
N TYR A 43 -18.35 0.34 7.26
CA TYR A 43 -19.34 -0.27 6.39
C TYR A 43 -18.67 -1.21 5.38
N GLY A 44 -19.27 -2.38 5.15
CA GLY A 44 -18.84 -3.34 4.14
C GLY A 44 -19.47 -3.08 2.77
N SER A 45 -20.60 -2.37 2.73
CA SER A 45 -21.32 -2.05 1.51
C SER A 45 -22.13 -0.76 1.65
N LEU A 46 -22.51 -0.16 0.53
CA LEU A 46 -23.38 1.03 0.53
C LEU A 46 -24.75 0.76 1.20
N ALA A 47 -25.25 -0.46 1.09
CA ALA A 47 -26.55 -0.85 1.69
C ALA A 47 -26.54 -0.80 3.23
N GLU A 48 -25.37 -0.83 3.86
CA GLU A 48 -25.22 -0.73 5.32
C GLU A 48 -25.15 0.74 5.79
N VAL A 49 -25.00 1.70 4.87
CA VAL A 49 -24.85 3.12 5.20
C VAL A 49 -26.24 3.73 5.44
N PRO A 50 -26.56 4.18 6.66
CA PRO A 50 -27.83 4.82 6.94
C PRO A 50 -27.84 6.26 6.37
N GLU A 51 -28.57 6.47 5.28
CA GLU A 51 -28.59 7.75 4.55
C GLU A 51 -28.98 8.93 5.46
N GLU A 52 -29.92 8.71 6.35
CA GLU A 52 -30.44 9.72 7.30
C GLU A 52 -29.41 10.21 8.32
N GLN A 53 -28.30 9.52 8.46
CA GLN A 53 -27.19 9.92 9.35
C GLN A 53 -26.16 10.79 8.66
N PHE A 54 -26.32 11.10 7.39
CA PHE A 54 -25.38 11.91 6.61
C PHE A 54 -26.09 13.05 5.90
N THR A 55 -25.37 14.13 5.64
CA THR A 55 -25.83 15.15 4.70
C THR A 55 -25.91 14.53 3.29
N ALA A 56 -26.74 15.13 2.42
CA ALA A 56 -26.85 14.66 1.03
C ALA A 56 -25.50 14.64 0.30
N ASP A 57 -24.66 15.65 0.56
CA ASP A 57 -23.31 15.73 -0.03
C ASP A 57 -22.40 14.62 0.50
N SER A 58 -22.36 14.40 1.81
CA SER A 58 -21.58 13.31 2.42
C SER A 58 -22.03 11.93 1.93
N TYR A 59 -23.34 11.70 1.84
CA TYR A 59 -23.88 10.45 1.33
C TYR A 59 -23.55 10.25 -0.16
N ARG A 60 -23.56 11.33 -0.96
CA ARG A 60 -23.09 11.31 -2.36
C ARG A 60 -21.64 10.86 -2.46
N LEU A 61 -20.76 11.35 -1.58
CA LEU A 61 -19.35 10.90 -1.53
C LEU A 61 -19.22 9.43 -1.16
N LEU A 62 -20.02 8.93 -0.22
CA LEU A 62 -20.03 7.51 0.15
C LEU A 62 -20.54 6.62 -1.00
N LYS A 63 -21.54 7.08 -1.78
CA LYS A 63 -21.92 6.37 -3.03
C LYS A 63 -20.74 6.25 -3.97
N LEU A 64 -19.98 7.32 -4.19
CA LEU A 64 -18.80 7.32 -5.04
C LEU A 64 -17.70 6.39 -4.50
N ALA A 65 -17.46 6.35 -3.18
CA ALA A 65 -16.51 5.45 -2.55
C ALA A 65 -16.82 3.97 -2.85
N PHE A 66 -18.11 3.60 -2.80
CA PHE A 66 -18.55 2.22 -3.00
C PHE A 66 -18.74 1.80 -4.46
N LEU A 67 -18.63 2.69 -5.46
CA LEU A 67 -18.78 2.32 -6.88
C LEU A 67 -17.83 1.21 -7.33
N ALA A 68 -16.65 1.12 -6.74
CA ALA A 68 -15.68 0.06 -7.05
C ALA A 68 -15.70 -1.10 -6.03
N ALA A 69 -16.61 -1.07 -5.06
CA ALA A 69 -16.79 -2.06 -4.01
C ALA A 69 -15.47 -2.38 -3.24
N PRO A 70 -14.85 -1.40 -2.54
CA PRO A 70 -13.74 -1.67 -1.64
C PRO A 70 -14.16 -2.68 -0.56
N SER A 71 -13.21 -3.39 0.04
CA SER A 71 -13.50 -4.47 1.00
C SER A 71 -14.23 -3.94 2.24
N LYS A 72 -13.94 -2.71 2.66
CA LYS A 72 -14.64 -1.96 3.69
C LYS A 72 -14.29 -0.48 3.63
N VAL A 73 -15.18 0.35 4.15
CA VAL A 73 -14.99 1.80 4.24
C VAL A 73 -15.12 2.22 5.70
N TYR A 74 -14.05 2.78 6.25
CA TYR A 74 -14.05 3.48 7.52
C TYR A 74 -14.46 4.93 7.27
N VAL A 75 -15.51 5.38 7.89
CA VAL A 75 -16.01 6.75 7.77
C VAL A 75 -15.74 7.50 9.07
N LEU A 76 -15.01 8.60 8.97
CA LEU A 76 -14.72 9.48 10.10
C LEU A 76 -15.32 10.86 9.82
N ARG A 77 -15.83 11.49 10.85
CA ARG A 77 -16.31 12.86 10.77
C ARG A 77 -15.24 13.81 11.27
N ALA A 78 -14.83 14.75 10.43
CA ALA A 78 -13.95 15.83 10.86
C ALA A 78 -14.76 16.76 11.77
N GLY A 79 -14.29 16.92 13.00
CA GLY A 79 -14.74 17.99 13.89
C GLY A 79 -13.94 19.27 13.64
N ASP A 80 -14.18 20.29 14.47
CA ASP A 80 -13.44 21.55 14.40
C ASP A 80 -11.93 21.40 14.66
N ASP A 81 -11.54 20.32 15.35
CA ASP A 81 -10.14 19.95 15.62
C ASP A 81 -9.76 18.67 14.83
N GLY A 82 -9.02 18.84 13.75
CA GLY A 82 -8.53 17.74 12.92
C GLY A 82 -7.61 16.75 13.66
N SER A 83 -7.03 17.12 14.80
CA SER A 83 -6.07 16.29 15.54
C SER A 83 -6.68 14.96 16.02
N ALA A 84 -7.93 14.99 16.47
CA ALA A 84 -8.64 13.79 16.93
C ALA A 84 -8.85 12.77 15.79
N VAL A 85 -9.07 13.25 14.57
CA VAL A 85 -9.24 12.38 13.38
C VAL A 85 -7.94 11.68 13.04
N PHE A 86 -6.79 12.35 13.09
CA PHE A 86 -5.50 11.73 12.83
C PHE A 86 -5.16 10.67 13.87
N GLN A 87 -5.46 10.89 15.16
CA GLN A 87 -5.31 9.88 16.21
C GLN A 87 -6.21 8.65 15.96
N ALA A 88 -7.42 8.84 15.44
CA ALA A 88 -8.29 7.73 15.05
C ALA A 88 -7.70 6.98 13.86
N LEU A 89 -7.23 7.68 12.81
CA LEU A 89 -6.60 7.09 11.63
C LEU A 89 -5.34 6.28 11.97
N GLU A 90 -4.58 6.66 12.99
CA GLU A 90 -3.42 5.89 13.44
C GLU A 90 -3.78 4.48 13.93
N ARG A 91 -4.97 4.31 14.50
CA ARG A 91 -5.46 3.04 15.03
C ARG A 91 -6.17 2.16 14.01
N LEU A 92 -6.68 2.76 12.92
CA LEU A 92 -7.47 2.05 11.93
C LEU A 92 -6.59 1.30 10.93
N PRO A 93 -6.94 0.04 10.60
CA PRO A 93 -6.24 -0.74 9.58
C PRO A 93 -6.82 -0.42 8.19
N PHE A 94 -6.44 0.71 7.61
CA PHE A 94 -6.80 1.08 6.25
C PHE A 94 -5.59 1.01 5.31
N ASP A 95 -5.85 0.88 4.00
CA ASP A 95 -4.84 0.92 2.95
C ASP A 95 -4.81 2.29 2.25
N TRP A 96 -6.00 2.84 2.00
CA TRP A 96 -6.19 4.11 1.29
C TRP A 96 -6.97 5.12 2.12
N LEU A 97 -6.63 6.38 1.97
CA LEU A 97 -7.29 7.51 2.62
C LEU A 97 -7.77 8.52 1.56
N ALA A 98 -8.99 8.98 1.69
CA ALA A 98 -9.46 10.20 1.07
C ALA A 98 -10.10 11.10 2.15
N ALA A 99 -9.65 12.32 2.26
CA ALA A 99 -10.05 13.19 3.36
C ALA A 99 -10.51 14.57 2.88
N PRO A 100 -11.66 14.66 2.15
CA PRO A 100 -12.19 15.94 1.71
C PRO A 100 -12.51 16.91 2.86
N GLY A 101 -12.70 16.39 4.07
CA GLY A 101 -12.90 17.19 5.29
C GLY A 101 -11.65 17.77 5.93
N LEU A 102 -10.45 17.47 5.41
CA LEU A 102 -9.17 17.94 5.95
C LEU A 102 -8.37 18.70 4.90
N ALA A 103 -7.38 19.49 5.33
CA ALA A 103 -6.45 20.14 4.41
C ALA A 103 -5.48 19.12 3.79
N ASP A 104 -5.24 19.21 2.47
CA ASP A 104 -4.35 18.28 1.75
C ASP A 104 -2.94 18.28 2.33
N THR A 105 -2.44 19.43 2.81
CA THR A 105 -1.10 19.52 3.44
C THR A 105 -0.99 18.70 4.72
N GLU A 106 -2.06 18.64 5.51
CA GLU A 106 -2.11 17.82 6.74
C GLU A 106 -2.17 16.34 6.39
N VAL A 107 -2.99 15.96 5.41
CA VAL A 107 -3.08 14.58 4.89
C VAL A 107 -1.73 14.11 4.35
N ILE A 108 -1.05 14.94 3.54
CA ILE A 108 0.28 14.63 3.00
C ILE A 108 1.30 14.42 4.13
N SER A 109 1.31 15.32 5.12
CA SER A 109 2.21 15.24 6.27
C SER A 109 1.97 13.98 7.10
N PHE A 110 0.70 13.65 7.34
CA PHE A 110 0.28 12.44 8.04
C PHE A 110 0.77 11.17 7.31
N ILE A 111 0.50 11.05 6.00
CA ILE A 111 0.92 9.88 5.22
C ILE A 111 2.44 9.74 5.20
N LYS A 112 3.19 10.85 4.99
CA LYS A 112 4.65 10.81 5.05
C LYS A 112 5.16 10.31 6.41
N SER A 113 4.58 10.77 7.51
CA SER A 113 4.91 10.33 8.87
C SER A 113 4.61 8.84 9.06
N GLN A 114 3.41 8.38 8.67
CA GLN A 114 3.02 6.98 8.81
C GLN A 114 3.93 6.06 7.99
N ARG A 115 4.32 6.46 6.78
CA ARG A 115 5.24 5.69 5.94
C ARG A 115 6.66 5.67 6.50
N ALA A 116 7.15 6.76 7.08
CA ALA A 116 8.43 6.81 7.79
C ALA A 116 8.44 5.84 9.00
N ASN A 117 7.28 5.63 9.64
CA ASN A 117 7.08 4.66 10.72
C ASN A 117 6.81 3.22 10.23
N GLY A 118 6.96 2.95 8.93
CA GLY A 118 6.84 1.61 8.34
C GLY A 118 5.42 1.19 7.94
N ARG A 119 4.39 2.05 8.13
CA ARG A 119 3.02 1.75 7.68
C ARG A 119 2.86 2.04 6.18
N GLY A 120 2.45 1.05 5.40
CA GLY A 120 2.22 1.17 3.95
C GLY A 120 0.88 1.83 3.57
N VAL A 121 0.44 2.86 4.32
CA VAL A 121 -0.79 3.60 4.02
C VAL A 121 -0.58 4.63 2.92
N LYS A 122 -1.65 4.93 2.16
CA LYS A 122 -1.64 5.83 1.03
C LYS A 122 -2.84 6.76 1.08
N ALA A 123 -2.76 7.89 0.36
CA ALA A 123 -3.90 8.79 0.21
C ALA A 123 -4.03 9.32 -1.21
N VAL A 124 -5.26 9.67 -1.57
CA VAL A 124 -5.56 10.49 -2.75
C VAL A 124 -5.86 11.90 -2.28
N VAL A 125 -5.08 12.86 -2.80
CA VAL A 125 -5.28 14.30 -2.62
C VAL A 125 -5.57 14.94 -3.98
N ALA A 126 -6.01 16.18 -4.01
CA ALA A 126 -6.41 16.84 -5.25
C ALA A 126 -5.67 18.14 -5.51
N ASN A 127 -5.13 18.30 -6.72
CA ASN A 127 -4.47 19.52 -7.18
C ASN A 127 -3.41 20.07 -6.18
N ALA A 128 -2.76 19.17 -5.45
CA ALA A 128 -1.76 19.55 -4.46
C ALA A 128 -0.45 19.99 -5.12
N ALA A 129 0.21 20.97 -4.52
CA ALA A 129 1.48 21.49 -5.02
C ALA A 129 2.64 20.59 -4.59
N GLY A 130 3.12 19.74 -5.51
CA GLY A 130 4.35 18.95 -5.38
C GLY A 130 4.43 18.06 -4.12
N PRO A 131 3.50 17.12 -3.89
CA PRO A 131 3.54 16.26 -2.70
C PRO A 131 4.82 15.44 -2.59
N ASP A 132 5.37 15.00 -3.72
CA ASP A 132 6.62 14.23 -3.84
C ASP A 132 6.71 13.08 -2.81
N CYS A 133 5.84 12.09 -2.97
CA CYS A 133 5.74 10.95 -2.06
C CYS A 133 5.07 9.77 -2.77
N GLU A 134 5.68 8.59 -2.66
CA GLU A 134 5.15 7.34 -3.23
C GLU A 134 3.83 6.87 -2.60
N GLY A 135 3.49 7.37 -1.41
CA GLY A 135 2.22 7.10 -0.74
C GLY A 135 1.11 8.09 -1.06
N ILE A 136 1.36 9.08 -1.90
CA ILE A 136 0.37 10.10 -2.27
C ILE A 136 0.05 10.00 -3.75
N VAL A 137 -1.22 9.90 -4.08
CA VAL A 137 -1.75 10.06 -5.44
C VAL A 137 -2.35 11.45 -5.56
N ASN A 138 -1.82 12.27 -6.45
CA ASN A 138 -2.27 13.64 -6.67
C ASN A 138 -3.23 13.69 -7.87
N LEU A 139 -4.52 13.63 -7.64
CA LEU A 139 -5.54 13.76 -8.66
C LEU A 139 -5.60 15.19 -9.17
N CYS A 140 -5.22 15.41 -10.41
CA CYS A 140 -5.23 16.74 -11.03
C CYS A 140 -6.33 16.83 -12.09
N VAL A 141 -7.44 17.48 -11.74
CA VAL A 141 -8.59 17.69 -12.61
C VAL A 141 -9.29 19.00 -12.23
N SER A 142 -9.90 19.66 -13.23
CA SER A 142 -10.79 20.81 -13.04
C SER A 142 -12.06 20.67 -13.91
N ASP A 143 -13.06 21.48 -13.61
CA ASP A 143 -14.34 21.54 -14.32
C ASP A 143 -15.00 20.15 -14.45
N LEU A 144 -14.90 19.34 -13.40
CA LEU A 144 -15.44 18.00 -13.37
C LEU A 144 -16.96 18.02 -13.21
N VAL A 145 -17.66 17.36 -14.13
CA VAL A 145 -19.10 17.17 -14.10
C VAL A 145 -19.40 15.69 -14.17
N LEU A 146 -20.18 15.22 -13.21
CA LEU A 146 -20.72 13.86 -13.16
C LEU A 146 -22.17 13.85 -13.65
N GLU A 147 -22.75 12.67 -13.84
CA GLU A 147 -24.17 12.53 -14.23
C GLU A 147 -25.14 13.27 -13.29
N ASP A 148 -24.81 13.34 -12.00
CA ASP A 148 -25.61 13.98 -10.97
C ASP A 148 -25.18 15.43 -10.66
N GLY A 149 -24.30 16.04 -11.47
CA GLY A 149 -23.90 17.44 -11.39
C GLY A 149 -22.41 17.68 -11.20
N ALA A 150 -22.03 18.94 -11.07
CA ALA A 150 -20.64 19.35 -10.87
C ALA A 150 -20.06 18.78 -9.56
N MET A 151 -18.74 18.52 -9.59
CA MET A 151 -18.00 18.05 -8.43
C MET A 151 -16.59 18.64 -8.43
N ASP A 152 -16.10 19.02 -7.25
CA ASP A 152 -14.72 19.44 -7.10
C ASP A 152 -13.76 18.23 -7.03
N ALA A 153 -12.50 18.45 -7.37
CA ALA A 153 -11.50 17.40 -7.44
C ALA A 153 -11.23 16.72 -6.08
N ARG A 154 -11.31 17.48 -4.96
CA ARG A 154 -11.07 16.94 -3.62
C ARG A 154 -12.19 15.98 -3.20
N SER A 155 -13.42 16.33 -3.48
CA SER A 155 -14.58 15.46 -3.29
C SER A 155 -14.47 14.20 -4.17
N TYR A 156 -14.05 14.35 -5.43
CA TYR A 156 -13.90 13.23 -6.34
C TYR A 156 -12.70 12.32 -6.00
N ALA A 157 -11.73 12.81 -5.23
CA ALA A 157 -10.64 11.97 -4.70
C ALA A 157 -11.16 10.75 -3.91
N VAL A 158 -12.35 10.86 -3.30
CA VAL A 158 -13.01 9.72 -2.61
C VAL A 158 -13.32 8.59 -3.59
N ARG A 159 -13.82 8.91 -4.79
CA ARG A 159 -14.09 7.94 -5.86
C ARG A 159 -12.82 7.24 -6.32
N VAL A 160 -11.75 8.01 -6.55
CA VAL A 160 -10.46 7.47 -7.00
C VAL A 160 -9.85 6.58 -5.90
N ALA A 161 -9.89 7.02 -4.64
CA ALA A 161 -9.39 6.22 -3.52
C ALA A 161 -10.17 4.91 -3.36
N GLY A 162 -11.50 4.93 -3.53
CA GLY A 162 -12.35 3.74 -3.53
C GLY A 162 -12.00 2.77 -4.66
N LEU A 163 -11.73 3.30 -5.86
CA LEU A 163 -11.28 2.50 -7.01
C LEU A 163 -9.93 1.85 -6.73
N LEU A 164 -8.95 2.62 -6.24
CA LEU A 164 -7.61 2.10 -5.93
C LEU A 164 -7.65 1.06 -4.79
N ALA A 165 -8.48 1.27 -3.78
CA ALA A 165 -8.68 0.31 -2.70
C ALA A 165 -9.28 -1.02 -3.21
N ALA A 166 -10.23 -0.96 -4.13
CA ALA A 166 -10.92 -2.15 -4.66
C ALA A 166 -10.09 -2.91 -5.72
N LEU A 167 -9.03 -2.30 -6.26
CA LEU A 167 -8.29 -2.85 -7.37
C LEU A 167 -7.49 -4.09 -6.94
N PRO A 168 -7.62 -5.24 -7.66
CA PRO A 168 -6.78 -6.39 -7.37
C PRO A 168 -5.31 -6.13 -7.77
N LEU A 169 -4.38 -6.71 -7.02
CA LEU A 169 -2.93 -6.53 -7.22
C LEU A 169 -2.41 -6.97 -8.61
N THR A 170 -3.19 -7.76 -9.34
CA THR A 170 -2.89 -8.18 -10.72
C THR A 170 -3.12 -7.08 -11.75
N ARG A 171 -3.83 -5.99 -11.39
CA ARG A 171 -4.24 -4.93 -12.31
C ARG A 171 -3.62 -3.58 -11.96
N SER A 172 -3.44 -2.73 -12.97
CA SER A 172 -3.15 -1.30 -12.84
C SER A 172 -4.45 -0.49 -12.95
N ALA A 173 -4.49 0.68 -12.31
CA ALA A 173 -5.55 1.66 -12.49
C ALA A 173 -5.39 2.48 -13.78
N THR A 174 -4.32 2.28 -14.55
CA THR A 174 -4.12 2.92 -15.85
C THR A 174 -5.30 2.61 -16.76
N TYR A 175 -5.91 3.65 -17.30
CA TYR A 175 -7.11 3.60 -18.14
C TYR A 175 -8.33 2.93 -17.49
N ALA A 176 -8.40 2.94 -16.15
CA ALA A 176 -9.63 2.54 -15.46
C ALA A 176 -10.77 3.49 -15.84
N GLU A 177 -11.90 2.90 -16.21
CA GLU A 177 -13.08 3.63 -16.67
C GLU A 177 -13.77 4.40 -15.53
N LEU A 178 -14.21 5.59 -15.87
CA LEU A 178 -14.93 6.51 -14.99
C LEU A 178 -16.29 6.81 -15.66
N ALA A 179 -17.17 5.82 -15.66
CA ALA A 179 -18.45 5.87 -16.37
C ALA A 179 -19.36 7.00 -15.88
N GLU A 180 -19.20 7.41 -14.62
CA GLU A 180 -19.94 8.49 -13.98
C GLU A 180 -19.52 9.90 -14.43
N VAL A 181 -18.37 10.04 -15.13
CA VAL A 181 -17.84 11.33 -15.59
C VAL A 181 -18.46 11.71 -16.93
N VAL A 182 -19.09 12.88 -16.98
CA VAL A 182 -19.71 13.46 -18.20
C VAL A 182 -18.76 14.42 -18.90
N SER A 183 -18.03 15.25 -18.12
CA SER A 183 -17.02 16.17 -18.68
C SER A 183 -15.99 16.55 -17.63
N CYS A 184 -14.80 16.93 -18.08
CA CYS A 184 -13.78 17.60 -17.28
C CYS A 184 -12.86 18.41 -18.20
N ALA A 185 -12.08 19.34 -17.65
CA ALA A 185 -11.05 20.01 -18.42
C ALA A 185 -9.94 19.02 -18.81
N ALA A 186 -9.56 19.06 -20.09
CA ALA A 186 -8.45 18.25 -20.59
C ALA A 186 -7.11 18.83 -20.15
N SER A 187 -6.14 17.97 -19.83
CA SER A 187 -4.75 18.40 -19.65
C SER A 187 -4.20 18.95 -20.97
N ALA A 188 -3.47 20.05 -20.89
CA ALA A 188 -2.80 20.63 -22.05
C ALA A 188 -1.60 19.81 -22.52
N ASP A 189 -0.94 19.07 -21.61
CA ASP A 189 0.21 18.22 -21.89
C ASP A 189 0.17 17.00 -20.93
N PRO A 190 -0.59 15.96 -21.29
CA PRO A 190 -0.78 14.78 -20.46
C PRO A 190 0.52 14.07 -20.06
N ASP A 191 1.49 13.98 -20.97
CA ASP A 191 2.75 13.29 -20.71
C ASP A 191 3.55 14.04 -19.65
N LYS A 192 3.65 15.35 -19.78
CA LYS A 192 4.33 16.21 -18.80
C LYS A 192 3.64 16.18 -17.43
N ASP A 193 2.33 16.12 -17.39
CA ASP A 193 1.58 16.04 -16.14
C ASP A 193 1.85 14.68 -15.43
N VAL A 194 1.86 13.59 -16.19
CA VAL A 194 2.21 12.25 -15.66
C VAL A 194 3.65 12.23 -15.15
N ASP A 195 4.61 12.78 -15.90
CA ASP A 195 6.02 12.88 -15.48
C ASP A 195 6.20 13.75 -14.23
N ALA A 196 5.30 14.71 -14.02
CA ALA A 196 5.24 15.52 -12.80
C ALA A 196 4.51 14.84 -11.63
N GLY A 197 4.21 13.52 -11.72
CA GLY A 197 3.56 12.75 -10.67
C GLY A 197 2.08 13.08 -10.45
N LYS A 198 1.39 13.53 -11.51
CA LYS A 198 -0.03 13.85 -11.47
C LYS A 198 -0.86 12.69 -12.04
N LEU A 199 -1.87 12.27 -11.32
CA LEU A 199 -2.93 11.42 -11.86
C LEU A 199 -3.98 12.30 -12.52
N ILE A 200 -4.18 12.15 -13.82
CA ILE A 200 -5.10 12.96 -14.62
C ILE A 200 -6.27 12.11 -15.13
N ILE A 201 -7.35 12.77 -15.53
CA ILE A 201 -8.46 12.14 -16.25
C ILE A 201 -8.29 12.46 -17.74
N VAL A 202 -8.41 11.44 -18.59
CA VAL A 202 -8.29 11.57 -20.04
C VAL A 202 -9.59 11.15 -20.72
N SER A 203 -9.93 11.82 -21.83
CA SER A 203 -11.02 11.43 -22.70
C SER A 203 -10.60 10.26 -23.59
N GLY A 204 -11.36 9.17 -23.56
CA GLY A 204 -11.22 8.03 -24.43
C GLY A 204 -12.30 7.99 -25.52
N ARG A 205 -12.32 6.91 -26.31
CA ARG A 205 -13.35 6.72 -27.36
C ARG A 205 -14.76 6.58 -26.76
N ASP A 206 -14.86 5.90 -25.61
CA ASP A 206 -16.11 5.45 -25.02
C ASP A 206 -16.41 6.13 -23.68
N GLY A 207 -15.75 7.27 -23.39
CA GLY A 207 -15.93 8.00 -22.14
C GLY A 207 -14.61 8.44 -21.49
N PHE A 208 -14.65 8.74 -20.20
CA PHE A 208 -13.50 9.22 -19.44
C PHE A 208 -12.81 8.08 -18.71
N ARG A 209 -11.50 8.19 -18.57
CA ARG A 209 -10.63 7.20 -17.92
C ARG A 209 -9.56 7.89 -17.09
N LEU A 210 -9.03 7.19 -16.08
CA LEU A 210 -7.78 7.61 -15.46
C LEU A 210 -6.66 7.59 -16.50
N GLY A 211 -5.74 8.51 -16.44
CA GLY A 211 -4.50 8.47 -17.20
C GLY A 211 -3.58 7.34 -16.72
N ARG A 212 -2.28 7.47 -16.91
CA ARG A 212 -1.32 6.51 -16.35
C ARG A 212 -1.34 6.56 -14.82
N ALA A 213 -1.46 5.40 -14.18
CA ALA A 213 -1.62 5.27 -12.72
C ALA A 213 -0.28 5.47 -12.00
N VAL A 214 0.09 6.72 -11.82
CA VAL A 214 1.29 7.16 -11.10
C VAL A 214 0.93 7.80 -9.76
N ASN A 215 1.86 7.68 -8.80
CA ASN A 215 1.83 8.46 -7.56
C ASN A 215 2.61 9.77 -7.73
N SER A 216 2.68 10.58 -6.68
CA SER A 216 3.28 11.91 -6.75
C SER A 216 4.82 11.93 -6.57
N LEU A 217 5.48 10.80 -6.51
CA LEU A 217 6.94 10.73 -6.37
C LEU A 217 7.61 11.26 -7.64
N THR A 218 8.43 12.29 -7.50
CA THR A 218 9.21 12.90 -8.61
C THR A 218 10.70 12.91 -8.32
N THR A 219 11.08 12.97 -7.05
CA THR A 219 12.51 12.91 -6.64
C THR A 219 12.94 11.44 -6.53
N LEU A 220 13.68 10.98 -7.53
CA LEU A 220 14.23 9.63 -7.55
C LEU A 220 15.59 9.58 -6.82
N THR A 221 15.83 8.51 -6.09
CA THR A 221 17.08 8.23 -5.38
C THR A 221 17.54 6.81 -5.68
N ALA A 222 18.73 6.42 -5.19
CA ALA A 222 19.20 5.04 -5.31
C ALA A 222 18.22 4.04 -4.67
N ASP A 223 17.57 4.43 -3.56
CA ASP A 223 16.63 3.59 -2.82
C ASP A 223 15.20 3.66 -3.36
N LYS A 224 14.87 4.68 -4.16
CA LYS A 224 13.55 4.91 -4.76
C LYS A 224 13.69 5.20 -6.26
N ALA A 225 13.87 4.15 -7.03
CA ALA A 225 13.98 4.23 -8.50
C ALA A 225 12.60 4.39 -9.17
N ALA A 226 12.60 4.61 -10.49
CA ALA A 226 11.39 4.86 -11.28
C ALA A 226 10.20 3.89 -11.05
N PRO A 227 10.39 2.57 -10.78
CA PRO A 227 9.26 1.69 -10.46
C PRO A 227 8.42 2.16 -9.25
N PHE A 228 9.02 2.87 -8.28
CA PHE A 228 8.31 3.42 -7.11
C PHE A 228 7.28 4.50 -7.46
N GLN A 229 7.31 5.05 -8.66
CA GLN A 229 6.31 6.00 -9.16
C GLN A 229 4.99 5.32 -9.54
N LYS A 230 4.98 4.00 -9.75
CA LYS A 230 3.80 3.23 -10.18
C LYS A 230 2.98 2.77 -8.97
N ILE A 231 1.68 3.11 -8.97
CA ILE A 231 0.76 2.73 -7.89
C ILE A 231 0.73 1.21 -7.70
N LYS A 232 0.65 0.43 -8.80
CA LYS A 232 0.63 -1.04 -8.75
C LYS A 232 1.86 -1.63 -8.06
N ILE A 233 3.04 -1.11 -8.37
CA ILE A 233 4.31 -1.58 -7.76
C ILE A 233 4.33 -1.25 -6.27
N MET A 234 3.92 -0.04 -5.90
CA MET A 234 3.85 0.37 -4.49
C MET A 234 2.86 -0.47 -3.68
N GLU A 235 1.73 -0.88 -4.28
CA GLU A 235 0.80 -1.82 -3.65
C GLU A 235 1.47 -3.16 -3.32
N GLY A 236 2.27 -3.69 -4.23
CA GLY A 236 3.04 -4.92 -4.02
C GLY A 236 4.09 -4.78 -2.93
N ILE A 237 4.85 -3.68 -2.94
CA ILE A 237 5.88 -3.39 -1.93
C ILE A 237 5.25 -3.28 -0.53
N ASP A 238 4.16 -2.51 -0.42
CA ASP A 238 3.49 -2.29 0.86
C ASP A 238 2.82 -3.57 1.40
N LEU A 239 2.30 -4.44 0.52
CA LEU A 239 1.79 -5.75 0.89
C LEU A 239 2.89 -6.62 1.50
N ILE A 240 3.99 -6.80 0.78
CA ILE A 240 5.10 -7.67 1.22
C ILE A 240 5.66 -7.18 2.55
N ARG A 241 5.89 -5.87 2.68
CA ARG A 241 6.36 -5.26 3.92
C ARG A 241 5.43 -5.56 5.10
N ALA A 242 4.13 -5.31 4.92
CA ALA A 242 3.13 -5.48 5.98
C ALA A 242 2.97 -6.95 6.39
N ASP A 243 2.97 -7.88 5.43
CA ASP A 243 2.76 -9.29 5.69
C ASP A 243 3.96 -9.93 6.40
N ILE A 244 5.19 -9.59 5.96
CA ILE A 244 6.43 -10.06 6.61
C ILE A 244 6.53 -9.47 8.03
N ALA A 245 6.29 -8.16 8.20
CA ALA A 245 6.34 -7.53 9.52
C ALA A 245 5.35 -8.17 10.49
N ARG A 246 4.09 -8.36 10.08
CA ARG A 246 3.05 -9.01 10.90
C ARG A 246 3.43 -10.44 11.26
N ALA A 247 3.96 -11.22 10.33
CA ALA A 247 4.38 -12.59 10.58
C ALA A 247 5.56 -12.65 11.55
N PHE A 248 6.51 -11.72 11.41
CA PHE A 248 7.65 -11.62 12.32
C PHE A 248 7.20 -11.24 13.74
N GLU A 249 6.37 -10.22 13.89
CA GLU A 249 5.81 -9.78 15.17
C GLU A 249 5.02 -10.90 15.86
N SER A 250 4.13 -11.56 15.12
CA SER A 250 3.24 -12.58 15.69
C SER A 250 3.93 -13.92 15.94
N GLY A 251 4.89 -14.30 15.11
CA GLY A 251 5.50 -15.64 15.11
C GLY A 251 6.88 -15.73 15.77
N TYR A 252 7.67 -14.65 15.73
CA TYR A 252 9.10 -14.72 16.09
C TYR A 252 9.48 -13.81 17.26
N VAL A 253 8.94 -12.60 17.34
CA VAL A 253 9.34 -11.62 18.38
C VAL A 253 9.10 -12.17 19.79
N GLY A 254 10.20 -12.32 20.54
CA GLY A 254 10.18 -12.83 21.92
C GLY A 254 9.83 -14.32 22.07
N LYS A 255 9.64 -15.06 20.98
CA LYS A 255 9.20 -16.48 20.98
C LYS A 255 10.25 -17.44 20.46
N VAL A 256 11.16 -16.98 19.61
CA VAL A 256 12.13 -17.83 18.93
C VAL A 256 13.55 -17.33 19.22
N PRO A 257 14.49 -18.19 19.62
CA PRO A 257 15.90 -17.82 19.78
C PRO A 257 16.50 -17.32 18.46
N ASN A 258 17.38 -16.30 18.55
CA ASN A 258 18.08 -15.79 17.37
C ASN A 258 19.37 -16.57 17.12
N ASP A 259 19.24 -17.78 16.63
CA ASP A 259 20.33 -18.62 16.11
C ASP A 259 20.25 -18.76 14.59
N TYR A 260 21.28 -19.33 13.99
CA TYR A 260 21.36 -19.46 12.54
C TYR A 260 20.26 -20.37 11.95
N ASP A 261 19.91 -21.45 12.62
CA ASP A 261 18.90 -22.38 12.13
C ASP A 261 17.51 -21.75 12.14
N ASN A 262 17.19 -20.98 13.17
CA ASN A 262 15.94 -20.22 13.25
C ASN A 262 15.90 -19.07 12.22
N LYS A 263 17.03 -18.42 11.92
CA LYS A 263 17.11 -17.46 10.80
C LYS A 263 16.78 -18.15 9.47
N LEU A 264 17.30 -19.37 9.23
CA LEU A 264 16.99 -20.14 8.01
C LEU A 264 15.52 -20.58 7.94
N LEU A 265 14.88 -20.89 9.08
CA LEU A 265 13.45 -21.17 9.11
C LEU A 265 12.62 -19.94 8.73
N LEU A 266 12.99 -18.76 9.23
CA LEU A 266 12.34 -17.51 8.83
C LEU A 266 12.56 -17.23 7.33
N VAL A 267 13.77 -17.37 6.82
CA VAL A 267 14.08 -17.24 5.37
C VAL A 267 13.22 -18.19 4.54
N THR A 268 13.07 -19.45 4.99
CA THR A 268 12.23 -20.44 4.31
C THR A 268 10.77 -20.01 4.26
N ALA A 269 10.23 -19.47 5.38
CA ALA A 269 8.86 -18.96 5.44
C ALA A 269 8.66 -17.76 4.51
N VAL A 270 9.62 -16.82 4.48
CA VAL A 270 9.60 -15.67 3.58
C VAL A 270 9.64 -16.12 2.13
N ASN A 271 10.55 -17.04 1.77
CA ASN A 271 10.66 -17.54 0.39
C ASN A 271 9.39 -18.29 -0.06
N ALA A 272 8.76 -19.06 0.81
CA ALA A 272 7.48 -19.71 0.51
C ALA A 272 6.37 -18.69 0.25
N TYR A 273 6.33 -17.60 1.03
CA TYR A 273 5.40 -16.50 0.82
C TYR A 273 5.65 -15.77 -0.51
N LEU A 274 6.91 -15.40 -0.80
CA LEU A 274 7.29 -14.74 -2.05
C LEU A 274 6.91 -15.60 -3.27
N LYS A 275 7.14 -16.90 -3.19
CA LYS A 275 6.73 -17.85 -4.23
C LYS A 275 5.22 -17.85 -4.47
N GLY A 276 4.42 -17.68 -3.43
CA GLY A 276 2.97 -17.54 -3.52
C GLY A 276 2.49 -16.23 -4.17
N LEU A 277 3.36 -15.22 -4.33
CA LEU A 277 3.07 -13.95 -4.99
C LEU A 277 3.50 -13.91 -6.47
N GLU A 278 4.21 -14.93 -6.95
CA GLU A 278 4.64 -14.98 -8.35
C GLU A 278 3.47 -15.07 -9.33
N GLY A 279 3.53 -14.26 -10.37
CA GLY A 279 2.49 -14.13 -11.40
C GLY A 279 1.46 -13.05 -11.09
N ASP A 280 1.19 -12.74 -9.82
CA ASP A 280 0.29 -11.66 -9.42
C ASP A 280 1.02 -10.35 -9.12
N VAL A 281 2.06 -10.45 -8.27
CA VAL A 281 2.82 -9.32 -7.73
C VAL A 281 4.28 -9.37 -8.18
N LEU A 282 4.87 -10.55 -8.15
CA LEU A 282 6.27 -10.79 -8.52
C LEU A 282 6.36 -11.50 -9.87
N ASP A 283 7.41 -11.19 -10.62
CA ASP A 283 7.68 -11.86 -11.89
C ASP A 283 8.12 -13.31 -11.63
N LYS A 284 7.35 -14.26 -12.15
CA LYS A 284 7.61 -15.70 -12.01
C LYS A 284 8.87 -16.20 -12.73
N THR A 285 9.43 -15.39 -13.64
CA THR A 285 10.64 -15.73 -14.39
C THR A 285 11.92 -15.23 -13.71
N ALA A 286 11.78 -14.37 -12.72
CA ALA A 286 12.88 -13.85 -11.93
C ALA A 286 13.19 -14.73 -10.69
N ASP A 287 14.42 -14.64 -10.18
CA ASP A 287 14.81 -15.30 -8.93
C ASP A 287 14.44 -14.41 -7.73
N ASN A 288 13.16 -14.48 -7.34
CA ASN A 288 12.63 -13.73 -6.20
C ASN A 288 13.04 -14.45 -4.91
N ARG A 289 14.10 -13.98 -4.26
CA ARG A 289 14.73 -14.72 -3.18
C ARG A 289 15.07 -13.84 -1.98
N CYS A 290 14.79 -14.35 -0.80
CA CYS A 290 15.27 -13.83 0.48
C CYS A 290 16.40 -14.71 1.02
N ALA A 291 17.37 -14.09 1.67
CA ALA A 291 18.48 -14.74 2.34
C ALA A 291 18.87 -13.99 3.63
N VAL A 292 19.72 -14.59 4.45
CA VAL A 292 20.39 -13.87 5.55
C VAL A 292 21.35 -12.86 4.94
N SER A 293 21.26 -11.59 5.33
CA SER A 293 22.11 -10.52 4.79
C SER A 293 23.52 -10.62 5.33
N LEU A 294 24.48 -10.93 4.45
CA LEU A 294 25.90 -10.95 4.79
C LEU A 294 26.40 -9.55 5.18
N SER A 295 26.02 -8.55 4.39
CA SER A 295 26.38 -7.14 4.63
C SER A 295 25.79 -6.61 5.93
N GLY A 296 24.52 -6.90 6.20
CA GLY A 296 23.86 -6.50 7.42
C GLY A 296 24.47 -7.11 8.67
N GLN A 297 24.81 -8.41 8.63
CA GLN A 297 25.48 -9.08 9.75
C GLN A 297 26.94 -8.57 9.96
N ARG A 298 27.69 -8.36 8.86
CA ARG A 298 29.04 -7.79 8.90
C ARG A 298 29.02 -6.41 9.55
N ASN A 299 28.21 -5.50 9.07
CA ASN A 299 28.09 -4.14 9.60
C ASN A 299 27.72 -4.13 11.08
N TRP A 300 26.85 -5.04 11.50
CA TRP A 300 26.48 -5.15 12.92
C TRP A 300 27.67 -5.63 13.78
N LEU A 301 28.38 -6.69 13.36
CA LEU A 301 29.55 -7.21 14.07
C LEU A 301 30.64 -6.13 14.22
N GLU A 302 30.92 -5.41 13.15
CA GLU A 302 31.88 -4.29 13.15
C GLU A 302 31.45 -3.16 14.11
N SER A 303 30.14 -2.85 14.13
CA SER A 303 29.59 -1.87 15.10
C SER A 303 29.74 -2.30 16.54
N GLN A 304 29.84 -3.61 16.83
CA GLN A 304 30.12 -4.19 18.13
C GLN A 304 31.62 -4.32 18.43
N GLY A 305 32.49 -3.85 17.54
CA GLY A 305 33.95 -3.87 17.70
C GLY A 305 34.60 -5.21 17.26
N THR A 306 33.89 -6.07 16.55
CA THR A 306 34.46 -7.31 15.99
C THR A 306 35.15 -7.00 14.67
N ASP A 307 36.43 -7.32 14.53
CA ASP A 307 37.13 -7.25 13.24
C ASP A 307 36.66 -8.42 12.35
N THR A 308 36.06 -8.09 11.20
CA THR A 308 35.53 -9.07 10.25
C THR A 308 36.41 -9.27 9.02
N SER A 309 37.58 -8.61 8.92
CA SER A 309 38.43 -8.62 7.73
C SER A 309 38.92 -10.01 7.35
N ASP A 310 39.24 -10.84 8.33
CA ASP A 310 39.76 -12.23 8.13
C ASP A 310 38.66 -13.29 8.28
N MET A 311 37.42 -12.90 8.57
CA MET A 311 36.30 -13.84 8.75
C MET A 311 35.77 -14.35 7.39
N LYS A 312 35.50 -15.66 7.32
CA LYS A 312 34.82 -16.23 6.15
C LYS A 312 33.35 -15.79 6.16
N ASP A 313 32.77 -15.62 4.99
CA ASP A 313 31.34 -15.25 4.85
C ASP A 313 30.41 -16.24 5.58
N THR A 314 30.74 -17.54 5.59
CA THR A 314 30.00 -18.55 6.32
C THR A 314 29.99 -18.33 7.84
N ASP A 315 31.09 -17.80 8.38
CA ASP A 315 31.22 -17.55 9.82
C ASP A 315 30.47 -16.28 10.20
N ILE A 316 30.50 -15.26 9.33
CA ILE A 316 29.70 -14.04 9.49
C ILE A 316 28.21 -14.36 9.46
N LEU A 317 27.74 -15.16 8.48
CA LEU A 317 26.33 -15.55 8.36
C LEU A 317 25.83 -16.32 9.59
N ARG A 318 26.69 -17.11 10.24
CA ARG A 318 26.38 -17.90 11.45
C ARG A 318 26.58 -17.13 12.75
N ALA A 319 27.19 -15.96 12.69
CA ALA A 319 27.51 -15.20 13.90
C ALA A 319 26.26 -14.82 14.70
N ASN A 320 26.43 -14.76 15.99
CA ASN A 320 25.39 -14.29 16.90
C ASN A 320 25.27 -12.76 16.76
N THR A 321 24.08 -12.31 16.42
CA THR A 321 23.72 -10.88 16.25
C THR A 321 22.80 -10.36 17.37
N GLY A 322 22.89 -10.94 18.57
CA GLY A 322 22.03 -10.57 19.71
C GLY A 322 20.55 -10.80 19.40
N SER A 323 19.73 -9.77 19.54
CA SER A 323 18.30 -9.84 19.21
C SER A 323 17.97 -9.41 17.78
N GLN A 324 18.98 -9.04 16.97
CA GLN A 324 18.76 -8.49 15.63
C GLN A 324 18.88 -9.56 14.54
N VAL A 325 17.94 -9.54 13.60
CA VAL A 325 17.92 -10.41 12.43
C VAL A 325 18.07 -9.54 11.18
N PHE A 326 19.05 -9.85 10.34
CA PHE A 326 19.31 -9.15 9.09
C PHE A 326 19.01 -10.07 7.91
N LEU A 327 18.00 -9.72 7.13
CA LEU A 327 17.62 -10.38 5.89
C LEU A 327 17.74 -9.41 4.74
N GLU A 328 18.00 -9.93 3.57
CA GLU A 328 17.95 -9.21 2.29
C GLU A 328 17.14 -10.01 1.28
N ALA A 329 16.48 -9.32 0.36
CA ALA A 329 15.71 -9.97 -0.68
C ALA A 329 15.83 -9.22 -2.00
N ASP A 330 16.11 -9.98 -3.06
CA ASP A 330 16.06 -9.47 -4.44
C ASP A 330 14.68 -9.81 -5.03
N LEU A 331 13.94 -8.79 -5.45
CA LEU A 331 12.57 -8.95 -5.92
C LEU A 331 12.39 -8.22 -7.25
N THR A 332 11.78 -8.91 -8.20
CA THR A 332 11.34 -8.32 -9.47
C THR A 332 9.81 -8.26 -9.49
N PHE A 333 9.27 -7.04 -9.47
CA PHE A 333 7.81 -6.84 -9.47
C PHE A 333 7.24 -6.99 -10.88
N CYS A 334 6.05 -7.61 -10.96
CA CYS A 334 5.29 -7.74 -12.19
C CYS A 334 4.49 -6.46 -12.45
N ASP A 335 4.83 -5.76 -13.53
CA ASP A 335 4.09 -4.57 -13.95
C ASP A 335 2.87 -4.95 -14.82
N ALA A 336 2.00 -3.97 -15.12
CA ALA A 336 0.91 -4.13 -16.07
C ALA A 336 1.40 -3.85 -17.49
N MET A 337 0.78 -4.47 -18.50
CA MET A 337 0.98 -4.11 -19.90
C MET A 337 0.25 -2.79 -20.17
N GLU A 338 1.00 -1.73 -20.38
CA GLU A 338 0.47 -0.37 -20.59
C GLU A 338 0.81 0.20 -21.97
N ASP A 339 1.96 -0.22 -22.53
CA ASP A 339 2.45 0.26 -23.82
C ASP A 339 2.62 -0.91 -24.81
N LEU A 340 2.15 -0.75 -26.03
CA LEU A 340 2.26 -1.75 -27.11
C LEU A 340 3.06 -1.19 -28.30
N SER A 341 4.12 -1.89 -28.69
CA SER A 341 4.80 -1.69 -29.95
C SER A 341 4.63 -2.95 -30.81
N LEU A 342 4.01 -2.82 -31.98
CA LEU A 342 3.78 -3.94 -32.89
C LEU A 342 4.38 -3.62 -34.26
N MET A 343 5.32 -4.44 -34.74
CA MET A 343 5.86 -4.39 -36.08
C MET A 343 5.23 -5.49 -36.92
N ILE A 344 4.62 -5.12 -38.04
CA ILE A 344 4.04 -6.06 -39.02
C ILE A 344 4.86 -6.00 -40.31
N SER A 345 5.48 -7.12 -40.68
CA SER A 345 6.16 -7.29 -41.99
C SER A 345 5.22 -8.05 -42.93
N MET A 346 5.02 -7.54 -44.17
CA MET A 346 4.24 -8.19 -45.22
C MET A 346 5.16 -8.66 -46.35
#